data_9377f3c2862132dc6915b5f097bc0042
#
_entry.id   9377f3c2862132dc6915b5f097bc0042
#
_cell.length_a   1.000
_cell.length_b   1.000
_cell.length_c   1.000
_cell.angle_alpha   90.00
_cell.angle_beta   90.00
_cell.angle_gamma   90.00
#
_symmetry.space_group_name_H-M   'P 1'
#
loop_
_entity.id
_entity.type
_entity.pdbx_description
1 polymer ?
#
loop_
_entity_poly.entity_id
_entity_poly.type
_entity_poly.pdbx_seq_one_letter_code
_entity_poly.pdbx_strand_id
1 'polypeptide(L)'
;MGAELENGNSQAVQEQESFGENGRSVPAIEFRDVDLAFDDQVILDKVSFSVRKGETKIVLGGSGSGKSTIINLILGLIKPDRGQVLVEGEDITELDDMEMMRIRENIGMVFQEGALFDSLSVYDNVAYRLHENGVDEDEVEHEVLRMLRFVDLEEAVDKMPIELSGGMRRRVGIARALVGNPNIVLFDEPTAGLDPPTARTICELAIKLRDIEDVSSIFVTHEMNNLEYISSEHAIIDRSGVVHFEPEGEVLCLINTEVMMLRRGKIVFSGKDEQIRMSEDPYIRKFIRGK
;
A
#
# COMPACT_ATOMS: atom_id res chain seq x y z
N MET A 1 49.17 -34.39 0.13
CA MET A 1 49.06 -33.36 -0.87
C MET A 1 47.58 -33.21 -1.15
N GLY A 2 46.83 -32.48 -0.46
CA GLY A 2 46.55 -31.14 -0.10
C GLY A 2 45.73 -30.50 -1.21
N ALA A 3 44.39 -30.55 -1.15
CA ALA A 3 43.52 -29.68 -1.94
C ALA A 3 42.61 -28.96 -0.94
N GLU A 4 42.88 -27.67 -0.79
CA GLU A 4 42.10 -26.71 0.01
C GLU A 4 40.76 -26.43 -0.68
N LEU A 5 39.70 -26.57 0.09
CA LEU A 5 38.36 -26.13 -0.29
C LEU A 5 38.21 -24.68 0.18
N GLU A 6 38.17 -23.74 -0.76
CA GLU A 6 37.84 -22.35 -0.50
C GLU A 6 36.38 -22.21 -0.08
N ASN A 7 36.19 -21.66 1.10
CA ASN A 7 34.91 -21.26 1.65
C ASN A 7 34.39 -20.02 0.92
N GLY A 8 33.31 -20.18 0.16
CA GLY A 8 32.51 -19.08 -0.35
C GLY A 8 31.77 -18.39 0.77
N ASN A 9 32.15 -17.16 1.04
CA ASN A 9 31.60 -16.28 2.06
C ASN A 9 30.26 -15.72 1.58
N SER A 10 29.16 -16.30 2.05
CA SER A 10 27.83 -15.68 1.94
C SER A 10 27.76 -14.49 2.88
N GLN A 11 27.99 -13.30 2.37
CA GLN A 11 27.67 -12.07 3.09
C GLN A 11 26.13 -11.94 3.09
N ALA A 12 25.52 -12.34 4.19
CA ALA A 12 24.18 -11.90 4.55
C ALA A 12 24.24 -10.38 4.76
N VAL A 13 23.57 -9.63 3.91
CA VAL A 13 23.32 -8.21 4.09
C VAL A 13 22.41 -8.10 5.32
N GLN A 14 22.99 -7.72 6.46
CA GLN A 14 22.23 -7.33 7.65
C GLN A 14 21.63 -5.96 7.34
N GLU A 15 20.35 -5.92 7.03
CA GLU A 15 19.56 -4.69 7.06
C GLU A 15 19.63 -4.12 8.46
N GLN A 16 20.18 -2.91 8.57
CA GLN A 16 20.23 -2.16 9.81
C GLN A 16 18.82 -1.63 10.09
N GLU A 17 18.06 -2.27 10.97
CA GLU A 17 16.85 -1.69 11.53
C GLU A 17 17.20 -0.33 12.15
N SER A 18 16.62 0.75 11.61
CA SER A 18 16.74 2.07 12.18
C SER A 18 15.89 2.14 13.45
N PHE A 19 16.54 2.19 14.62
CA PHE A 19 15.85 2.39 15.89
C PHE A 19 15.68 3.88 16.18
N GLY A 20 14.46 4.33 16.46
CA GLY A 20 14.20 5.66 16.98
C GLY A 20 14.74 5.83 18.41
N GLU A 21 14.74 7.07 18.92
CA GLU A 21 15.30 7.47 20.22
C GLU A 21 14.85 6.63 21.44
N ASN A 22 13.82 5.77 21.30
CA ASN A 22 13.27 4.93 22.36
C ASN A 22 13.46 3.41 22.13
N GLY A 23 14.34 2.97 21.22
CA GLY A 23 14.57 1.55 20.95
C GLY A 23 13.38 0.81 20.28
N ARG A 24 12.41 1.54 19.72
CA ARG A 24 11.34 0.99 18.88
C ARG A 24 11.69 1.21 17.42
N SER A 25 11.33 0.26 16.55
CA SER A 25 11.47 0.43 15.10
C SER A 25 10.69 1.66 14.64
N VAL A 26 11.29 2.45 13.74
CA VAL A 26 10.65 3.65 13.17
C VAL A 26 9.48 3.20 12.31
N PRO A 27 8.24 3.71 12.53
CA PRO A 27 7.10 3.41 11.67
C PRO A 27 7.32 3.90 10.24
N ALA A 28 6.74 3.18 9.26
CA ALA A 28 6.68 3.64 7.88
C ALA A 28 5.86 4.93 7.73
N ILE A 29 4.74 5.01 8.45
CA ILE A 29 3.86 6.19 8.49
C ILE A 29 3.40 6.42 9.93
N GLU A 30 3.37 7.69 10.37
CA GLU A 30 2.84 8.05 11.67
C GLU A 30 2.06 9.37 11.61
N PHE A 31 0.87 9.39 12.19
CA PHE A 31 0.04 10.58 12.42
C PHE A 31 0.00 10.88 13.91
N ARG A 32 0.24 12.13 14.30
CA ARG A 32 0.24 12.61 15.69
C ARG A 32 -0.73 13.76 15.83
N ASP A 33 -1.89 13.50 16.44
CA ASP A 33 -2.94 14.48 16.76
C ASP A 33 -3.31 15.41 15.59
N VAL A 34 -3.50 14.81 14.39
CA VAL A 34 -3.74 15.54 13.15
C VAL A 34 -5.17 16.06 13.10
N ASP A 35 -5.30 17.39 12.98
CA ASP A 35 -6.53 18.11 12.71
C ASP A 35 -6.50 18.67 11.30
N LEU A 36 -7.64 18.60 10.61
CA LEU A 36 -7.85 19.26 9.31
C LEU A 36 -9.29 19.66 9.12
N ALA A 37 -9.53 20.90 8.67
CA ALA A 37 -10.82 21.39 8.26
C ALA A 37 -10.73 22.09 6.90
N PHE A 38 -11.81 22.05 6.12
CA PHE A 38 -11.99 22.90 4.95
C PHE A 38 -13.15 23.85 5.26
N ASP A 39 -12.87 25.15 5.26
CA ASP A 39 -13.79 26.17 5.74
C ASP A 39 -14.30 25.83 7.16
N ASP A 40 -15.62 25.66 7.32
CA ASP A 40 -16.25 25.29 8.61
C ASP A 40 -16.45 23.78 8.78
N GLN A 41 -16.02 22.94 7.80
CA GLN A 41 -16.20 21.50 7.85
C GLN A 41 -14.96 20.79 8.38
N VAL A 42 -15.05 20.20 9.57
CA VAL A 42 -14.00 19.34 10.14
C VAL A 42 -13.94 18.05 9.33
N ILE A 43 -12.75 17.76 8.78
CA ILE A 43 -12.46 16.53 7.99
C ILE A 43 -11.73 15.50 8.84
N LEU A 44 -10.73 15.93 9.64
CA LEU A 44 -10.03 15.10 10.61
C LEU A 44 -10.01 15.82 11.97
N ASP A 45 -10.20 15.09 13.05
CA ASP A 45 -10.27 15.60 14.42
C ASP A 45 -9.38 14.72 15.31
N LYS A 46 -8.16 15.20 15.60
CA LYS A 46 -7.12 14.56 16.43
C LYS A 46 -6.84 13.12 16.03
N VAL A 47 -6.62 12.92 14.75
CA VAL A 47 -6.31 11.58 14.20
C VAL A 47 -4.86 11.21 14.53
N SER A 48 -4.69 10.10 15.26
CA SER A 48 -3.38 9.54 15.63
C SER A 48 -3.36 8.05 15.33
N PHE A 49 -2.40 7.58 14.53
CA PHE A 49 -2.15 6.18 14.23
C PHE A 49 -0.74 6.00 13.68
N SER A 50 -0.27 4.75 13.58
CA SER A 50 0.98 4.42 12.90
C SER A 50 0.80 3.19 12.02
N VAL A 51 1.65 3.08 10.99
CA VAL A 51 1.84 1.90 10.15
C VAL A 51 3.28 1.44 10.34
N ARG A 52 3.47 0.20 10.79
CA ARG A 52 4.81 -0.37 10.96
C ARG A 52 5.40 -0.75 9.60
N LYS A 53 6.70 -0.96 9.53
CA LYS A 53 7.34 -1.53 8.33
C LYS A 53 6.74 -2.91 8.04
N GLY A 54 6.48 -3.20 6.76
CA GLY A 54 5.85 -4.42 6.29
C GLY A 54 4.39 -4.63 6.76
N GLU A 55 3.73 -3.60 7.33
CA GLU A 55 2.33 -3.68 7.76
C GLU A 55 1.38 -3.18 6.68
N THR A 56 0.26 -3.88 6.48
CA THR A 56 -0.90 -3.35 5.76
C THR A 56 -1.92 -2.78 6.73
N LYS A 57 -2.15 -1.47 6.69
CA LYS A 57 -3.23 -0.79 7.43
C LYS A 57 -4.46 -0.64 6.56
N ILE A 58 -5.52 -1.37 6.88
CA ILE A 58 -6.81 -1.25 6.19
C ILE A 58 -7.60 -0.10 6.81
N VAL A 59 -7.94 0.89 6.00
CA VAL A 59 -8.70 2.07 6.45
C VAL A 59 -10.13 1.96 5.93
N LEU A 60 -11.07 1.67 6.85
CA LEU A 60 -12.49 1.55 6.58
C LEU A 60 -13.23 2.85 6.90
N GLY A 61 -14.37 3.04 6.25
CA GLY A 61 -15.28 4.15 6.56
C GLY A 61 -16.20 4.51 5.41
N GLY A 62 -17.31 5.17 5.71
CA GLY A 62 -18.25 5.64 4.69
C GLY A 62 -17.65 6.74 3.80
N SER A 63 -18.36 7.07 2.72
CA SER A 63 -17.99 8.23 1.87
C SER A 63 -17.91 9.51 2.73
N GLY A 64 -16.88 10.35 2.48
CA GLY A 64 -16.66 11.60 3.22
C GLY A 64 -16.17 11.42 4.67
N SER A 65 -15.69 10.22 5.08
CA SER A 65 -15.16 10.02 6.44
C SER A 65 -13.72 10.52 6.64
N GLY A 66 -13.00 10.94 5.58
CA GLY A 66 -11.62 11.43 5.63
C GLY A 66 -10.56 10.44 5.10
N LYS A 67 -10.95 9.31 4.50
CA LYS A 67 -10.00 8.27 4.04
C LYS A 67 -9.00 8.76 2.99
N SER A 68 -9.48 9.32 1.87
CA SER A 68 -8.61 9.87 0.81
C SER A 68 -7.84 11.12 1.29
N THR A 69 -8.36 11.82 2.31
CA THR A 69 -7.67 12.93 2.96
C THR A 69 -6.40 12.45 3.67
N ILE A 70 -6.42 11.29 4.33
CA ILE A 70 -5.22 10.67 4.92
C ILE A 70 -4.17 10.42 3.85
N ILE A 71 -4.56 9.85 2.70
CA ILE A 71 -3.64 9.63 1.56
C ILE A 71 -3.03 10.96 1.08
N ASN A 72 -3.85 12.00 0.89
CA ASN A 72 -3.39 13.30 0.44
C ASN A 72 -2.42 13.98 1.42
N LEU A 73 -2.61 13.79 2.73
CA LEU A 73 -1.68 14.26 3.77
C LEU A 73 -0.33 13.53 3.70
N ILE A 74 -0.33 12.21 3.50
CA ILE A 74 0.90 11.40 3.35
C ILE A 74 1.67 11.82 2.09
N LEU A 75 0.95 12.10 1.00
CA LEU A 75 1.56 12.59 -0.25
C LEU A 75 1.98 14.07 -0.20
N GLY A 76 1.68 14.78 0.92
CA GLY A 76 1.95 16.21 1.04
C GLY A 76 1.19 17.08 0.03
N LEU A 77 0.07 16.58 -0.52
CA LEU A 77 -0.79 17.35 -1.44
C LEU A 77 -1.65 18.38 -0.69
N ILE A 78 -1.86 18.15 0.59
CA ILE A 78 -2.50 19.05 1.54
C ILE A 78 -1.72 19.02 2.85
N LYS A 79 -1.77 20.10 3.61
CA LYS A 79 -1.13 20.21 4.93
C LYS A 79 -2.19 20.15 6.03
N PRO A 80 -1.91 19.57 7.21
CA PRO A 80 -2.84 19.60 8.33
C PRO A 80 -2.88 20.99 8.96
N ASP A 81 -3.99 21.33 9.63
CA ASP A 81 -4.10 22.56 10.42
C ASP A 81 -3.33 22.46 11.74
N ARG A 82 -3.22 21.23 12.28
CA ARG A 82 -2.48 20.90 13.52
C ARG A 82 -2.00 19.46 13.49
N GLY A 83 -1.05 19.15 14.36
CA GLY A 83 -0.47 17.83 14.49
C GLY A 83 0.69 17.62 13.55
N GLN A 84 1.14 16.38 13.41
CA GLN A 84 2.29 16.01 12.58
C GLN A 84 1.98 14.78 11.76
N VAL A 85 2.54 14.75 10.54
CA VAL A 85 2.57 13.57 9.65
C VAL A 85 4.04 13.21 9.44
N LEU A 86 4.39 11.98 9.78
CA LEU A 86 5.75 11.47 9.58
C LEU A 86 5.74 10.31 8.59
N VAL A 87 6.72 10.29 7.69
CA VAL A 87 6.98 9.20 6.74
C VAL A 87 8.42 8.72 6.99
N GLU A 88 8.58 7.43 7.29
CA GLU A 88 9.86 6.82 7.65
C GLU A 88 10.63 7.57 8.77
N GLY A 89 9.85 8.18 9.68
CA GLY A 89 10.37 8.95 10.83
C GLY A 89 10.69 10.42 10.53
N GLU A 90 10.61 10.85 9.27
CA GLU A 90 10.78 12.25 8.88
C GLU A 90 9.44 12.98 8.96
N ASP A 91 9.41 14.13 9.64
CA ASP A 91 8.24 15.01 9.73
C ASP A 91 8.06 15.75 8.40
N ILE A 92 7.00 15.39 7.66
CA ILE A 92 6.69 15.96 6.34
C ILE A 92 5.69 17.14 6.42
N THR A 93 5.24 17.50 7.63
CA THR A 93 4.12 18.43 7.84
C THR A 93 4.31 19.77 7.15
N GLU A 94 5.54 20.31 7.21
CA GLU A 94 5.85 21.65 6.69
C GLU A 94 6.74 21.62 5.43
N LEU A 95 7.12 20.43 4.92
CA LEU A 95 7.97 20.30 3.74
C LEU A 95 7.35 21.01 2.54
N ASP A 96 8.19 21.61 1.70
CA ASP A 96 7.77 22.17 0.43
C ASP A 96 7.67 21.09 -0.67
N ASP A 97 7.18 21.48 -1.87
CA ASP A 97 6.99 20.52 -2.96
C ASP A 97 8.30 19.90 -3.46
N MET A 98 9.42 20.63 -3.41
CA MET A 98 10.73 20.10 -3.81
C MET A 98 11.25 19.06 -2.80
N GLU A 99 11.10 19.33 -1.52
CA GLU A 99 11.44 18.40 -0.45
C GLU A 99 10.55 17.15 -0.50
N MET A 100 9.25 17.33 -0.78
CA MET A 100 8.30 16.23 -0.94
C MET A 100 8.57 15.33 -2.15
N MET A 101 9.26 15.81 -3.20
CA MET A 101 9.64 14.95 -4.33
C MET A 101 10.45 13.74 -3.87
N ARG A 102 11.44 13.93 -3.01
CA ARG A 102 12.29 12.87 -2.44
C ARG A 102 11.45 11.85 -1.62
N ILE A 103 10.48 12.35 -0.83
CA ILE A 103 9.60 11.48 -0.05
C ILE A 103 8.70 10.66 -0.99
N ARG A 104 8.11 11.30 -2.02
CA ARG A 104 7.25 10.64 -3.00
C ARG A 104 7.97 9.59 -3.85
N GLU A 105 9.31 9.65 -3.96
CA GLU A 105 10.12 8.61 -4.60
C GLU A 105 10.01 7.25 -3.92
N ASN A 106 9.75 7.22 -2.60
CA ASN A 106 9.58 5.99 -1.82
C ASN A 106 8.11 5.57 -1.65
N ILE A 107 7.18 6.28 -2.29
CA ILE A 107 5.74 6.03 -2.18
C ILE A 107 5.14 5.68 -3.54
N GLY A 108 4.54 4.50 -3.64
CA GLY A 108 3.68 4.10 -4.76
C GLY A 108 2.23 4.49 -4.50
N MET A 109 1.53 5.01 -5.53
CA MET A 109 0.11 5.36 -5.42
C MET A 109 -0.74 4.58 -6.42
N VAL A 110 -1.73 3.85 -5.91
CA VAL A 110 -2.72 3.09 -6.68
C VAL A 110 -4.07 3.79 -6.56
N PHE A 111 -4.54 4.36 -7.66
CA PHE A 111 -5.80 5.09 -7.74
C PHE A 111 -6.98 4.16 -8.07
N GLN A 112 -8.18 4.59 -7.70
CA GLN A 112 -9.43 3.85 -7.89
C GLN A 112 -9.65 3.34 -9.32
N GLU A 113 -9.30 4.10 -10.37
CA GLU A 113 -9.46 3.70 -11.77
C GLU A 113 -8.13 3.38 -12.48
N GLY A 114 -7.04 3.21 -11.71
CA GLY A 114 -5.68 3.02 -12.22
C GLY A 114 -5.01 4.32 -12.66
N ALA A 115 -5.76 5.36 -13.03
CA ALA A 115 -5.28 6.69 -13.45
C ALA A 115 -4.14 6.64 -14.48
N LEU A 116 -4.28 5.78 -15.50
CA LEU A 116 -3.28 5.64 -16.56
C LEU A 116 -3.30 6.87 -17.48
N PHE A 117 -2.14 7.18 -18.05
CA PHE A 117 -2.05 8.14 -19.14
C PHE A 117 -2.61 7.51 -20.41
N ASP A 118 -3.76 7.98 -20.89
CA ASP A 118 -4.49 7.42 -22.04
C ASP A 118 -3.68 7.46 -23.35
N SER A 119 -2.73 8.40 -23.45
CA SER A 119 -1.86 8.60 -24.63
C SER A 119 -0.60 7.74 -24.62
N LEU A 120 -0.34 7.00 -23.56
CA LEU A 120 0.83 6.15 -23.38
C LEU A 120 0.44 4.68 -23.42
N SER A 121 1.33 3.84 -23.97
CA SER A 121 1.18 2.38 -23.91
C SER A 121 1.22 1.87 -22.45
N VAL A 122 0.95 0.58 -22.24
CA VAL A 122 1.15 -0.08 -20.94
C VAL A 122 2.62 0.02 -20.55
N TYR A 123 3.55 -0.26 -21.48
CA TYR A 123 4.98 -0.09 -21.26
C TYR A 123 5.31 1.31 -20.77
N ASP A 124 4.94 2.35 -21.52
CA ASP A 124 5.27 3.74 -21.20
C ASP A 124 4.61 4.21 -19.89
N ASN A 125 3.39 3.72 -19.57
CA ASN A 125 2.76 4.01 -18.30
C ASN A 125 3.57 3.48 -17.12
N VAL A 126 4.11 2.27 -17.21
CA VAL A 126 4.93 1.66 -16.15
C VAL A 126 6.33 2.28 -16.14
N ALA A 127 6.94 2.51 -17.31
CA ALA A 127 8.26 3.09 -17.46
C ALA A 127 8.35 4.57 -17.05
N TYR A 128 7.21 5.29 -17.03
CA TYR A 128 7.14 6.74 -16.93
C TYR A 128 8.09 7.32 -15.87
N ARG A 129 8.03 6.79 -14.66
CA ARG A 129 8.85 7.25 -13.52
C ARG A 129 10.34 6.98 -13.71
N LEU A 130 10.70 5.85 -14.30
CA LEU A 130 12.10 5.50 -14.56
C LEU A 130 12.70 6.44 -15.60
N HIS A 131 11.96 6.77 -16.66
CA HIS A 131 12.36 7.75 -17.67
C HIS A 131 12.53 9.15 -17.07
N GLU A 132 11.61 9.61 -16.22
CA GLU A 132 11.74 10.91 -15.52
C GLU A 132 12.99 10.97 -14.63
N ASN A 133 13.38 9.83 -14.05
CA ASN A 133 14.59 9.71 -13.23
C ASN A 133 15.87 9.48 -14.05
N GLY A 134 15.77 9.39 -15.40
CA GLY A 134 16.91 9.22 -16.29
C GLY A 134 17.60 7.84 -16.19
N VAL A 135 16.84 6.81 -15.83
CA VAL A 135 17.32 5.42 -15.79
C VAL A 135 17.65 4.94 -17.19
N ASP A 136 18.71 4.12 -17.34
CA ASP A 136 19.11 3.55 -18.63
C ASP A 136 18.02 2.63 -19.22
N GLU A 137 17.86 2.67 -20.55
CA GLU A 137 16.75 1.99 -21.24
C GLU A 137 16.76 0.46 -21.03
N ASP A 138 17.92 -0.17 -20.98
CA ASP A 138 18.02 -1.61 -20.73
C ASP A 138 17.52 -1.98 -19.32
N GLU A 139 17.76 -1.12 -18.33
CA GLU A 139 17.26 -1.27 -16.97
C GLU A 139 15.75 -0.97 -16.90
N VAL A 140 15.29 0.04 -17.63
CA VAL A 140 13.85 0.37 -17.74
C VAL A 140 13.08 -0.83 -18.29
N GLU A 141 13.53 -1.42 -19.42
CA GLU A 141 12.85 -2.58 -20.01
C GLU A 141 12.79 -3.77 -19.03
N HIS A 142 13.90 -4.06 -18.36
CA HIS A 142 13.96 -5.13 -17.37
C HIS A 142 12.95 -4.92 -16.23
N GLU A 143 12.91 -3.71 -15.65
CA GLU A 143 12.03 -3.38 -14.55
C GLU A 143 10.55 -3.37 -14.96
N VAL A 144 10.22 -2.80 -16.12
CA VAL A 144 8.85 -2.79 -16.66
C VAL A 144 8.35 -4.23 -16.84
N LEU A 145 9.13 -5.10 -17.48
CA LEU A 145 8.74 -6.50 -17.67
C LEU A 145 8.62 -7.25 -16.34
N ARG A 146 9.49 -6.96 -15.37
CA ARG A 146 9.40 -7.52 -14.02
C ARG A 146 8.09 -7.13 -13.35
N MET A 147 7.70 -5.86 -13.41
CA MET A 147 6.45 -5.36 -12.81
C MET A 147 5.22 -5.89 -13.53
N LEU A 148 5.23 -5.96 -14.85
CA LEU A 148 4.12 -6.54 -15.62
C LEU A 148 3.93 -8.03 -15.31
N ARG A 149 5.03 -8.78 -15.13
CA ARG A 149 4.98 -10.18 -14.68
C ARG A 149 4.41 -10.30 -13.27
N PHE A 150 4.77 -9.41 -12.36
CA PHE A 150 4.23 -9.38 -11.00
C PHE A 150 2.70 -9.27 -10.96
N VAL A 151 2.12 -8.54 -11.92
CA VAL A 151 0.67 -8.32 -12.04
C VAL A 151 -0.01 -9.20 -13.10
N ASP A 152 0.68 -10.20 -13.67
CA ASP A 152 0.20 -11.13 -14.71
C ASP A 152 -0.33 -10.40 -15.97
N LEU A 153 0.46 -9.47 -16.51
CA LEU A 153 0.10 -8.65 -17.68
C LEU A 153 1.23 -8.51 -18.72
N GLU A 154 2.20 -9.44 -18.79
CA GLU A 154 3.30 -9.36 -19.75
C GLU A 154 2.81 -9.27 -21.20
N GLU A 155 1.74 -10.01 -21.54
CA GLU A 155 1.17 -10.02 -22.90
C GLU A 155 0.46 -8.71 -23.28
N ALA A 156 0.31 -7.79 -22.34
CA ALA A 156 -0.35 -6.52 -22.56
C ALA A 156 0.61 -5.33 -22.72
N VAL A 157 1.92 -5.57 -22.78
CA VAL A 157 2.98 -4.54 -22.76
C VAL A 157 2.80 -3.46 -23.83
N ASP A 158 2.41 -3.85 -25.05
CA ASP A 158 2.23 -2.92 -26.19
C ASP A 158 0.81 -2.32 -26.29
N LYS A 159 -0.12 -2.72 -25.42
CA LYS A 159 -1.50 -2.25 -25.50
C LYS A 159 -1.65 -0.82 -25.01
N MET A 160 -2.66 -0.14 -25.55
CA MET A 160 -3.12 1.15 -25.03
C MET A 160 -4.16 0.96 -23.92
N PRO A 161 -4.30 1.91 -22.97
CA PRO A 161 -5.28 1.82 -21.88
C PRO A 161 -6.72 1.55 -22.33
N ILE A 162 -7.13 2.05 -23.49
CA ILE A 162 -8.45 1.84 -24.07
C ILE A 162 -8.73 0.38 -24.45
N GLU A 163 -7.68 -0.41 -24.67
CA GLU A 163 -7.77 -1.83 -25.03
C GLU A 163 -7.85 -2.75 -23.80
N LEU A 164 -7.75 -2.17 -22.60
CA LEU A 164 -7.71 -2.91 -21.34
C LEU A 164 -9.09 -2.95 -20.67
N SER A 165 -9.40 -4.08 -20.02
CA SER A 165 -10.51 -4.14 -19.06
C SER A 165 -10.25 -3.26 -17.84
N GLY A 166 -11.30 -2.97 -17.05
CA GLY A 166 -11.14 -2.19 -15.81
C GLY A 166 -10.14 -2.81 -14.82
N GLY A 167 -10.19 -4.13 -14.66
CA GLY A 167 -9.24 -4.87 -13.83
C GLY A 167 -7.81 -4.83 -14.36
N MET A 168 -7.63 -4.94 -15.69
CA MET A 168 -6.30 -4.80 -16.31
C MET A 168 -5.74 -3.40 -16.09
N ARG A 169 -6.53 -2.33 -16.31
CA ARG A 169 -6.09 -0.96 -16.04
C ARG A 169 -5.59 -0.77 -14.61
N ARG A 170 -6.32 -1.33 -13.61
CA ARG A 170 -5.90 -1.24 -12.21
C ARG A 170 -4.60 -2.01 -11.95
N ARG A 171 -4.44 -3.20 -12.53
CA ARG A 171 -3.19 -3.97 -12.42
C ARG A 171 -2.00 -3.24 -13.05
N VAL A 172 -2.17 -2.59 -14.20
CA VAL A 172 -1.15 -1.70 -14.77
C VAL A 172 -0.85 -0.53 -13.84
N GLY A 173 -1.88 0.08 -13.23
CA GLY A 173 -1.71 1.12 -12.21
C GLY A 173 -0.91 0.65 -11.00
N ILE A 174 -1.08 -0.61 -10.58
CA ILE A 174 -0.27 -1.23 -9.52
C ILE A 174 1.17 -1.42 -10.01
N ALA A 175 1.39 -1.99 -11.21
CA ALA A 175 2.74 -2.16 -11.77
C ALA A 175 3.49 -0.81 -11.82
N ARG A 176 2.82 0.27 -12.29
CA ARG A 176 3.37 1.63 -12.31
C ARG A 176 3.71 2.16 -10.91
N ALA A 177 2.87 1.85 -9.92
CA ALA A 177 3.10 2.29 -8.55
C ALA A 177 4.30 1.58 -7.89
N LEU A 178 4.61 0.37 -8.34
CA LEU A 178 5.67 -0.49 -7.78
C LEU A 178 7.03 -0.29 -8.45
N VAL A 179 7.06 0.24 -9.67
CA VAL A 179 8.32 0.49 -10.38
C VAL A 179 9.22 1.42 -9.54
N GLY A 180 10.50 1.08 -9.42
CA GLY A 180 11.44 1.79 -8.55
C GLY A 180 11.40 1.32 -7.08
N ASN A 181 10.74 0.20 -6.78
CA ASN A 181 10.75 -0.48 -5.46
C ASN A 181 10.38 0.42 -4.28
N PRO A 182 9.18 1.03 -4.24
CA PRO A 182 8.78 1.87 -3.13
C PRO A 182 8.63 1.08 -1.83
N ASN A 183 9.03 1.67 -0.69
CA ASN A 183 8.84 1.07 0.64
C ASN A 183 7.39 1.16 1.13
N ILE A 184 6.61 2.08 0.55
CA ILE A 184 5.23 2.36 0.96
C ILE A 184 4.32 2.35 -0.27
N VAL A 185 3.17 1.68 -0.19
CA VAL A 185 2.15 1.72 -1.24
C VAL A 185 0.80 2.16 -0.65
N LEU A 186 0.21 3.17 -1.27
CA LEU A 186 -1.09 3.71 -0.90
C LEU A 186 -2.14 3.27 -1.91
N PHE A 187 -3.20 2.60 -1.45
CA PHE A 187 -4.32 2.15 -2.27
C PHE A 187 -5.56 2.98 -1.93
N ASP A 188 -6.09 3.74 -2.89
CA ASP A 188 -7.34 4.49 -2.72
C ASP A 188 -8.48 3.79 -3.47
N GLU A 189 -9.28 3.00 -2.75
CA GLU A 189 -10.46 2.28 -3.24
C GLU A 189 -10.15 1.42 -4.51
N PRO A 190 -9.07 0.60 -4.54
CA PRO A 190 -8.56 -0.02 -5.78
C PRO A 190 -9.49 -1.07 -6.37
N THR A 191 -10.46 -1.57 -5.61
CA THR A 191 -11.41 -2.60 -6.02
C THR A 191 -12.78 -2.05 -6.38
N ALA A 192 -13.04 -0.77 -6.10
CA ALA A 192 -14.37 -0.17 -6.28
C ALA A 192 -14.91 -0.36 -7.71
N GLY A 193 -16.13 -0.91 -7.80
CA GLY A 193 -16.82 -1.14 -9.07
C GLY A 193 -16.26 -2.31 -9.91
N LEU A 194 -15.39 -3.15 -9.35
CA LEU A 194 -14.98 -4.42 -9.97
C LEU A 194 -15.93 -5.56 -9.59
N ASP A 195 -15.98 -6.56 -10.44
CA ASP A 195 -16.60 -7.85 -10.11
C ASP A 195 -15.76 -8.58 -9.02
N PRO A 196 -16.38 -9.46 -8.21
CA PRO A 196 -15.70 -10.10 -7.08
C PRO A 196 -14.42 -10.87 -7.44
N PRO A 197 -14.34 -11.66 -8.53
CA PRO A 197 -13.09 -12.32 -8.93
C PRO A 197 -11.97 -11.34 -9.22
N THR A 198 -12.24 -10.25 -9.94
CA THR A 198 -11.25 -9.23 -10.27
C THR A 198 -10.81 -8.45 -9.02
N ALA A 199 -11.75 -8.10 -8.13
CA ALA A 199 -11.44 -7.48 -6.84
C ALA A 199 -10.53 -8.36 -5.99
N ARG A 200 -10.79 -9.69 -5.98
CA ARG A 200 -9.94 -10.68 -5.31
C ARG A 200 -8.49 -10.63 -5.81
N THR A 201 -8.27 -10.61 -7.12
CA THR A 201 -6.92 -10.51 -7.70
C THR A 201 -6.17 -9.25 -7.23
N ILE A 202 -6.87 -8.11 -7.08
CA ILE A 202 -6.26 -6.89 -6.55
C ILE A 202 -5.86 -7.05 -5.07
N CYS A 203 -6.70 -7.72 -4.26
CA CYS A 203 -6.36 -8.02 -2.87
C CYS A 203 -5.16 -8.97 -2.76
N GLU A 204 -5.07 -9.99 -3.63
CA GLU A 204 -3.94 -10.92 -3.70
C GLU A 204 -2.62 -10.19 -4.04
N LEU A 205 -2.64 -9.17 -4.90
CA LEU A 205 -1.46 -8.33 -5.14
C LEU A 205 -1.06 -7.54 -3.89
N ALA A 206 -2.01 -6.99 -3.13
CA ALA A 206 -1.70 -6.32 -1.87
C ALA A 206 -1.12 -7.28 -0.80
N ILE A 207 -1.62 -8.53 -0.74
CA ILE A 207 -1.08 -9.58 0.12
C ILE A 207 0.36 -9.95 -0.30
N LYS A 208 0.60 -10.15 -1.61
CA LYS A 208 1.96 -10.42 -2.14
C LYS A 208 2.95 -9.30 -1.75
N LEU A 209 2.55 -8.04 -1.85
CA LEU A 209 3.38 -6.89 -1.47
C LEU A 209 3.74 -6.91 0.01
N ARG A 210 2.79 -7.21 0.88
CA ARG A 210 3.01 -7.30 2.32
C ARG A 210 3.93 -8.46 2.70
N ASP A 211 3.64 -9.66 2.18
CA ASP A 211 4.23 -10.91 2.70
C ASP A 211 5.51 -11.33 1.98
N ILE A 212 5.70 -10.89 0.74
CA ILE A 212 6.84 -11.30 -0.12
C ILE A 212 7.83 -10.15 -0.31
N GLU A 213 7.31 -8.94 -0.55
CA GLU A 213 8.15 -7.76 -0.84
C GLU A 213 8.39 -6.89 0.40
N ASP A 214 7.81 -7.24 1.58
CA ASP A 214 7.90 -6.49 2.85
C ASP A 214 7.50 -5.00 2.73
N VAL A 215 6.59 -4.70 1.81
CA VAL A 215 6.10 -3.34 1.55
C VAL A 215 5.06 -2.94 2.57
N SER A 216 5.23 -1.76 3.17
CA SER A 216 4.23 -1.16 4.05
C SER A 216 3.08 -0.58 3.22
N SER A 217 1.84 -0.74 3.64
CA SER A 217 0.75 -0.18 2.85
C SER A 217 -0.42 0.37 3.66
N ILE A 218 -1.11 1.36 3.06
CA ILE A 218 -2.45 1.78 3.46
C ILE A 218 -3.42 1.35 2.37
N PHE A 219 -4.42 0.57 2.75
CA PHE A 219 -5.47 0.10 1.86
C PHE A 219 -6.81 0.73 2.25
N VAL A 220 -7.19 1.78 1.54
CA VAL A 220 -8.48 2.45 1.77
C VAL A 220 -9.59 1.69 1.05
N THR A 221 -10.64 1.33 1.76
CA THR A 221 -11.81 0.69 1.17
C THR A 221 -13.08 0.92 2.02
N HIS A 222 -14.23 0.76 1.38
CA HIS A 222 -15.52 0.65 2.06
C HIS A 222 -16.13 -0.75 1.94
N GLU A 223 -15.43 -1.69 1.29
CA GLU A 223 -15.90 -3.05 1.01
C GLU A 223 -15.36 -4.04 2.04
N MET A 224 -16.28 -4.74 2.72
CA MET A 224 -15.92 -5.70 3.78
C MET A 224 -15.25 -6.99 3.24
N ASN A 225 -15.53 -7.37 1.98
CA ASN A 225 -14.89 -8.53 1.37
C ASN A 225 -13.36 -8.33 1.24
N ASN A 226 -12.92 -7.10 0.93
CA ASN A 226 -11.49 -6.78 0.84
C ASN A 226 -10.80 -6.95 2.20
N LEU A 227 -11.47 -6.49 3.28
CA LEU A 227 -10.99 -6.70 4.63
C LEU A 227 -10.78 -8.20 4.88
N GLU A 228 -11.79 -9.03 4.56
CA GLU A 228 -11.72 -10.47 4.79
C GLU A 228 -10.54 -11.10 4.06
N TYR A 229 -10.36 -10.84 2.77
CA TYR A 229 -9.24 -11.40 2.00
C TYR A 229 -7.88 -10.98 2.54
N ILE A 230 -7.67 -9.66 2.74
CA ILE A 230 -6.35 -9.13 3.13
C ILE A 230 -5.98 -9.50 4.56
N SER A 231 -6.96 -9.64 5.47
CA SER A 231 -6.72 -9.91 6.89
C SER A 231 -6.72 -11.38 7.29
N SER A 232 -7.20 -12.28 6.42
CA SER A 232 -7.31 -13.71 6.72
C SER A 232 -6.38 -14.61 5.90
N GLU A 233 -5.66 -14.07 4.94
CA GLU A 233 -4.79 -14.84 4.05
C GLU A 233 -3.36 -14.29 4.05
N HIS A 234 -2.40 -15.19 3.82
CA HIS A 234 -1.00 -14.86 3.60
C HIS A 234 -0.47 -15.52 2.33
N ALA A 235 0.53 -14.88 1.72
CA ALA A 235 1.20 -15.38 0.53
C ALA A 235 2.49 -16.11 0.91
N ILE A 236 2.70 -17.29 0.33
CA ILE A 236 3.93 -18.07 0.44
C ILE A 236 4.48 -18.39 -0.95
N ILE A 237 5.80 -18.50 -1.06
CA ILE A 237 6.46 -18.95 -2.27
C ILE A 237 6.88 -20.41 -2.07
N ASP A 238 6.45 -21.30 -2.96
CA ASP A 238 6.90 -22.69 -2.95
C ASP A 238 8.30 -22.86 -3.54
N ARG A 239 8.82 -24.10 -3.50
CA ARG A 239 10.16 -24.42 -4.02
C ARG A 239 10.32 -24.22 -5.52
N SER A 240 9.24 -24.10 -6.26
CA SER A 240 9.23 -23.84 -7.72
C SER A 240 9.15 -22.35 -8.06
N GLY A 241 9.01 -21.48 -7.05
CA GLY A 241 8.84 -20.03 -7.21
C GLY A 241 7.38 -19.61 -7.44
N VAL A 242 6.42 -20.51 -7.26
CA VAL A 242 5.00 -20.21 -7.41
C VAL A 242 4.44 -19.66 -6.11
N VAL A 243 3.68 -18.57 -6.21
CA VAL A 243 3.00 -17.93 -5.06
C VAL A 243 1.67 -18.65 -4.79
N HIS A 244 1.46 -19.03 -3.55
CA HIS A 244 0.21 -19.60 -3.05
C HIS A 244 -0.38 -18.70 -1.97
N PHE A 245 -1.71 -18.65 -1.88
CA PHE A 245 -2.42 -17.94 -0.82
C PHE A 245 -3.05 -18.97 0.12
N GLU A 246 -2.70 -18.89 1.39
CA GLU A 246 -3.20 -19.78 2.41
C GLU A 246 -3.93 -19.01 3.51
N PRO A 247 -5.01 -19.55 4.07
CA PRO A 247 -5.65 -18.95 5.24
C PRO A 247 -4.72 -19.01 6.46
N GLU A 248 -4.82 -18.00 7.32
CA GLU A 248 -4.08 -17.99 8.57
C GLU A 248 -4.43 -19.22 9.43
N GLY A 249 -3.41 -19.98 9.86
CA GLY A 249 -3.59 -21.12 10.73
C GLY A 249 -3.79 -20.71 12.20
N GLU A 250 -4.41 -21.59 13.01
CA GLU A 250 -4.75 -21.32 14.42
C GLU A 250 -3.53 -21.05 15.33
N VAL A 251 -2.29 -21.27 14.89
CA VAL A 251 -1.10 -21.35 15.76
C VAL A 251 -0.14 -20.17 15.65
N LEU A 252 -0.16 -19.39 14.55
CA LEU A 252 0.75 -18.24 14.36
C LEU A 252 0.00 -17.09 13.65
N CYS A 253 -0.02 -15.93 14.30
CA CYS A 253 -0.46 -14.69 13.66
C CYS A 253 0.67 -14.19 12.74
N LEU A 254 0.71 -14.72 11.51
CA LEU A 254 1.70 -14.33 10.49
C LEU A 254 1.28 -13.07 9.75
N ILE A 255 -0.02 -12.72 9.78
CA ILE A 255 -0.57 -11.61 9.01
C ILE A 255 -0.29 -10.28 9.70
N ASN A 256 0.58 -9.48 9.09
CA ASN A 256 0.90 -8.13 9.54
C ASN A 256 -0.12 -7.11 9.00
N THR A 257 -1.38 -7.26 9.45
CA THR A 257 -2.50 -6.38 9.05
C THR A 257 -3.20 -5.82 10.27
N GLU A 258 -3.51 -4.55 10.23
CA GLU A 258 -4.32 -3.84 11.23
C GLU A 258 -5.44 -3.06 10.55
N VAL A 259 -6.61 -3.02 11.19
CA VAL A 259 -7.82 -2.38 10.69
C VAL A 259 -8.07 -1.10 11.47
N MET A 260 -8.32 -0.01 10.76
CA MET A 260 -8.74 1.26 11.33
C MET A 260 -10.06 1.69 10.69
N MET A 261 -11.03 2.13 11.50
CA MET A 261 -12.28 2.66 10.98
C MET A 261 -12.44 4.14 11.30
N LEU A 262 -12.72 4.91 10.25
CA LEU A 262 -13.01 6.35 10.34
C LEU A 262 -14.51 6.62 10.28
N ARG A 263 -14.94 7.55 11.14
CA ARG A 263 -16.30 8.11 11.13
C ARG A 263 -16.25 9.59 11.45
N ARG A 264 -16.70 10.43 10.50
CA ARG A 264 -16.77 11.90 10.68
C ARG A 264 -15.43 12.48 11.20
N GLY A 265 -14.34 12.11 10.55
CA GLY A 265 -13.00 12.59 10.87
C GLY A 265 -12.35 12.00 12.12
N LYS A 266 -12.98 11.05 12.81
CA LYS A 266 -12.42 10.40 14.00
C LYS A 266 -12.17 8.92 13.77
N ILE A 267 -11.13 8.39 14.41
CA ILE A 267 -10.92 6.96 14.53
C ILE A 267 -11.92 6.42 15.57
N VAL A 268 -12.83 5.55 15.13
CA VAL A 268 -13.81 4.89 16.01
C VAL A 268 -13.43 3.46 16.34
N PHE A 269 -12.43 2.92 15.63
CA PHE A 269 -11.85 1.60 15.88
C PHE A 269 -10.43 1.54 15.34
N SER A 270 -9.53 0.86 16.06
CA SER A 270 -8.21 0.41 15.60
C SER A 270 -7.91 -0.92 16.26
N GLY A 271 -7.49 -1.92 15.47
CA GLY A 271 -7.18 -3.27 15.97
C GLY A 271 -7.22 -4.33 14.87
N LYS A 272 -7.25 -5.60 15.27
CA LYS A 272 -7.31 -6.74 14.33
C LYS A 272 -8.72 -6.95 13.77
N ASP A 273 -8.82 -7.67 12.64
CA ASP A 273 -10.10 -8.01 11.99
C ASP A 273 -11.09 -8.73 12.93
N GLU A 274 -10.61 -9.68 13.71
CA GLU A 274 -11.44 -10.38 14.68
C GLU A 274 -12.11 -9.43 15.69
N GLN A 275 -11.36 -8.42 16.16
CA GLN A 275 -11.85 -7.44 17.13
C GLN A 275 -12.93 -6.53 16.55
N ILE A 276 -12.79 -6.11 15.28
CA ILE A 276 -13.83 -5.28 14.64
C ILE A 276 -15.11 -6.08 14.41
N ARG A 277 -15.01 -7.37 14.05
CA ARG A 277 -16.17 -8.26 13.89
C ARG A 277 -16.92 -8.50 15.20
N MET A 278 -16.22 -8.51 16.33
CA MET A 278 -16.78 -8.64 17.68
C MET A 278 -17.28 -7.32 18.27
N SER A 279 -17.07 -6.18 17.60
CA SER A 279 -17.44 -4.86 18.11
C SER A 279 -18.93 -4.76 18.45
N GLU A 280 -19.24 -4.15 19.60
CA GLU A 280 -20.60 -3.87 20.01
C GLU A 280 -21.12 -2.50 19.54
N ASP A 281 -20.25 -1.67 18.96
CA ASP A 281 -20.65 -0.36 18.43
C ASP A 281 -21.71 -0.51 17.33
N PRO A 282 -22.86 0.15 17.44
CA PRO A 282 -23.96 0.03 16.46
C PRO A 282 -23.58 0.50 15.06
N TYR A 283 -22.65 1.47 14.93
CA TYR A 283 -22.18 1.95 13.63
C TYR A 283 -21.30 0.91 12.97
N ILE A 284 -20.34 0.33 13.70
CA ILE A 284 -19.45 -0.71 13.22
C ILE A 284 -20.27 -1.94 12.80
N ARG A 285 -21.19 -2.40 13.64
CA ARG A 285 -22.09 -3.52 13.32
C ARG A 285 -22.92 -3.28 12.05
N LYS A 286 -23.47 -2.05 11.91
CA LYS A 286 -24.22 -1.69 10.70
C LYS A 286 -23.33 -1.69 9.47
N PHE A 287 -22.12 -1.17 9.55
CA PHE A 287 -21.16 -1.13 8.46
C PHE A 287 -20.77 -2.54 8.00
N ILE A 288 -20.39 -3.41 8.95
CA ILE A 288 -19.99 -4.80 8.67
C ILE A 288 -21.14 -5.62 8.03
N ARG A 289 -22.38 -5.42 8.48
CA ARG A 289 -23.53 -6.17 7.97
C ARG A 289 -24.08 -5.66 6.64
N GLY A 290 -23.60 -4.54 6.14
CA GLY A 290 -24.02 -3.96 4.86
C GLY A 290 -25.49 -3.50 4.83
N LYS A 291 -26.09 -3.18 5.98
CA LYS A 291 -27.49 -2.75 6.10
C LYS A 291 -27.61 -1.37 6.73
#